data_a3bd3754aea3f96cd890ce4d5a15b682
#
_entry.id   a3bd3754aea3f96cd890ce4d5a15b682
#
_cell.length_a   1.000
_cell.length_b   1.000
_cell.length_c   1.000
_cell.angle_alpha   90.00
_cell.angle_beta   90.00
_cell.angle_gamma   90.00
#
_symmetry.space_group_name_H-M   'P 1'
#
loop_
_entity.id
_entity.type
_entity.pdbx_description
1 polymer ?
#
loop_
_entity_poly.entity_id
_entity_poly.type
_entity_poly.pdbx_seq_one_letter_code
_entity_poly.pdbx_strand_id
1 'polypeptide(L)'
;MKRCAWILLLLIIAGSGLSGQKAVERDAVLADPEWQKLYDGCQPDPALLASLRERIAGARVEVYFAFWCGDSRNHVPVFRKIVDLLDVPDLTVEYFAVERKASPEQKYFAADKEVERVPTFIVYRDGREIGRIIENPKASILEDLLNIVL
;
A
#
# COMPACT_ATOMS: atom_id res chain seq x y z
N MET A 1 -13.30 -50.29 -20.38
CA MET A 1 -12.23 -49.23 -20.33
C MET A 1 -12.93 -47.88 -20.48
N LYS A 2 -13.16 -47.17 -19.36
CA LYS A 2 -13.83 -45.86 -19.33
C LYS A 2 -12.76 -44.80 -19.03
N ARG A 3 -12.43 -43.98 -20.03
CA ARG A 3 -11.48 -42.88 -19.91
C ARG A 3 -12.20 -41.67 -19.32
N CYS A 4 -11.95 -41.36 -18.04
CA CYS A 4 -12.39 -40.10 -17.44
C CYS A 4 -11.48 -38.98 -17.94
N ALA A 5 -12.01 -38.12 -18.78
CA ALA A 5 -11.38 -36.87 -19.17
C ALA A 5 -11.60 -35.84 -18.05
N TRP A 6 -10.54 -35.48 -17.37
CA TRP A 6 -10.54 -34.36 -16.43
C TRP A 6 -10.41 -33.06 -17.25
N ILE A 7 -11.50 -32.33 -17.35
CA ILE A 7 -11.48 -30.96 -17.92
C ILE A 7 -10.97 -30.04 -16.82
N LEU A 8 -9.72 -29.60 -16.97
CA LEU A 8 -9.15 -28.52 -16.19
C LEU A 8 -9.83 -27.20 -16.61
N LEU A 9 -10.77 -26.72 -15.79
CA LEU A 9 -11.38 -25.41 -15.98
C LEU A 9 -10.37 -24.36 -15.52
N LEU A 10 -9.62 -23.78 -16.46
CA LEU A 10 -8.79 -22.61 -16.25
C LEU A 10 -9.69 -21.41 -16.01
N LEU A 11 -9.87 -21.04 -14.76
CA LEU A 11 -10.50 -19.76 -14.40
C LEU A 11 -9.54 -18.64 -14.78
N ILE A 12 -9.73 -18.07 -15.97
CA ILE A 12 -9.10 -16.80 -16.35
C ILE A 12 -9.82 -15.73 -15.55
N ILE A 13 -9.20 -15.28 -14.46
CA ILE A 13 -9.61 -14.07 -13.78
C ILE A 13 -9.20 -12.93 -14.70
N ALA A 14 -10.15 -12.47 -15.53
CA ALA A 14 -10.00 -11.24 -16.28
C ALA A 14 -10.01 -10.08 -15.29
N GLY A 15 -8.83 -9.66 -14.86
CA GLY A 15 -8.63 -8.40 -14.16
C GLY A 15 -9.00 -7.25 -15.09
N SER A 16 -10.19 -6.68 -14.91
CA SER A 16 -10.63 -5.46 -15.61
C SER A 16 -9.81 -4.28 -15.08
N GLY A 17 -8.59 -4.13 -15.60
CA GLY A 17 -7.75 -2.99 -15.32
C GLY A 17 -8.13 -1.79 -16.18
N LEU A 18 -9.12 -1.02 -15.74
CA LEU A 18 -9.34 0.34 -16.20
C LEU A 18 -8.87 1.28 -15.08
N SER A 19 -7.58 1.59 -15.08
CA SER A 19 -7.05 2.78 -14.41
C SER A 19 -5.53 2.75 -14.51
N GLY A 20 -4.88 3.88 -14.72
CA GLY A 20 -3.43 4.04 -14.87
C GLY A 20 -2.61 3.69 -13.62
N GLN A 21 -3.06 2.72 -12.84
CA GLN A 21 -2.40 2.15 -11.66
C GLN A 21 -1.78 0.79 -12.02
N LYS A 22 -0.54 0.59 -11.64
CA LYS A 22 0.21 -0.65 -11.85
C LYS A 22 0.61 -1.24 -10.51
N ALA A 23 0.26 -2.51 -10.29
CA ALA A 23 0.79 -3.26 -9.15
C ALA A 23 2.32 -3.31 -9.22
N VAL A 24 2.98 -3.06 -8.10
CA VAL A 24 4.44 -2.98 -7.98
C VAL A 24 4.90 -3.98 -6.93
N GLU A 25 5.88 -4.76 -7.30
CA GLU A 25 6.53 -5.67 -6.36
C GLU A 25 7.17 -4.88 -5.20
N ARG A 26 7.05 -5.46 -4.01
CA ARG A 26 7.53 -4.86 -2.76
C ARG A 26 8.96 -4.31 -2.86
N ASP A 27 9.88 -5.06 -3.47
CA ASP A 27 11.27 -4.68 -3.55
C ASP A 27 11.54 -3.60 -4.61
N ALA A 28 10.69 -3.50 -5.63
CA ALA A 28 10.79 -2.45 -6.64
C ALA A 28 10.49 -1.04 -6.08
N VAL A 29 9.79 -0.95 -4.95
CA VAL A 29 9.54 0.33 -4.25
C VAL A 29 10.85 1.01 -3.83
N LEU A 30 11.86 0.24 -3.46
CA LEU A 30 13.16 0.73 -2.99
C LEU A 30 14.27 0.65 -4.06
N ALA A 31 13.93 0.44 -5.32
CA ALA A 31 14.91 0.38 -6.41
C ALA A 31 15.60 1.73 -6.67
N ASP A 32 14.97 2.84 -6.31
CA ASP A 32 15.57 4.18 -6.37
C ASP A 32 16.49 4.41 -5.17
N PRO A 33 17.77 4.82 -5.37
CA PRO A 33 18.71 5.04 -4.28
C PRO A 33 18.30 6.10 -3.26
N GLU A 34 17.54 7.13 -3.67
CA GLU A 34 17.03 8.14 -2.75
C GLU A 34 15.94 7.56 -1.83
N TRP A 35 15.08 6.70 -2.36
CA TRP A 35 14.07 5.98 -1.57
C TRP A 35 14.71 5.00 -0.59
N GLN A 36 15.73 4.27 -1.06
CA GLN A 36 16.51 3.37 -0.21
C GLN A 36 17.19 4.12 0.95
N LYS A 37 17.78 5.30 0.68
CA LYS A 37 18.39 6.13 1.71
C LYS A 37 17.40 6.57 2.79
N LEU A 38 16.18 6.94 2.40
CA LEU A 38 15.13 7.34 3.36
C LEU A 38 14.66 6.14 4.19
N TYR A 39 14.54 4.98 3.57
CA TYR A 39 14.26 3.72 4.27
C TYR A 39 15.35 3.38 5.30
N ASP A 40 16.63 3.46 4.92
CA ASP A 40 17.76 3.12 5.79
C ASP A 40 17.89 4.11 6.96
N GLY A 41 17.62 5.39 6.71
CA GLY A 41 17.67 6.44 7.72
C GLY A 41 16.49 6.48 8.68
N CYS A 42 15.41 5.75 8.38
CA CYS A 42 14.19 5.74 9.21
C CYS A 42 14.40 4.92 10.48
N GLN A 43 14.15 5.55 11.64
CA GLN A 43 14.21 4.94 12.96
C GLN A 43 12.89 5.20 13.70
N PRO A 44 11.87 4.35 13.52
CA PRO A 44 10.59 4.51 14.19
C PRO A 44 10.72 4.32 15.70
N ASP A 45 9.87 5.01 16.47
CA ASP A 45 9.80 4.83 17.93
C ASP A 45 9.48 3.37 18.28
N PRO A 46 10.33 2.68 19.08
CA PRO A 46 10.15 1.27 19.37
C PRO A 46 8.88 0.96 20.18
N ALA A 47 8.42 1.86 21.05
CA ALA A 47 7.24 1.66 21.87
C ALA A 47 5.97 1.78 21.02
N LEU A 48 5.91 2.76 20.11
CA LEU A 48 4.82 2.90 19.17
C LEU A 48 4.79 1.73 18.17
N LEU A 49 5.96 1.27 17.72
CA LEU A 49 6.08 0.12 16.83
C LEU A 49 5.55 -1.16 17.51
N ALA A 50 5.90 -1.39 18.76
CA ALA A 50 5.38 -2.52 19.54
C ALA A 50 3.85 -2.44 19.71
N SER A 51 3.33 -1.25 20.00
CA SER A 51 1.88 -1.02 20.13
C SER A 51 1.14 -1.26 18.80
N LEU A 52 1.71 -0.87 17.67
CA LEU A 52 1.13 -1.11 16.36
C LEU A 52 1.17 -2.60 16.00
N ARG A 53 2.27 -3.29 16.31
CA ARG A 53 2.43 -4.73 16.05
C ARG A 53 1.29 -5.56 16.67
N GLU A 54 0.89 -5.24 17.90
CA GLU A 54 -0.18 -5.95 18.61
C GLU A 54 -1.56 -5.77 17.96
N ARG A 55 -1.76 -4.69 17.20
CA ARG A 55 -3.08 -4.27 16.71
C ARG A 55 -3.28 -4.42 15.22
N ILE A 56 -2.20 -4.46 14.43
CA ILE A 56 -2.30 -4.43 12.97
C ILE A 56 -2.49 -5.82 12.34
N ALA A 57 -2.38 -6.89 13.12
CA ALA A 57 -2.60 -8.25 12.63
C ALA A 57 -3.97 -8.39 11.95
N GLY A 58 -4.02 -9.10 10.83
CA GLY A 58 -5.22 -9.28 10.02
C GLY A 58 -5.62 -8.05 9.19
N ALA A 59 -4.85 -6.97 9.24
CA ALA A 59 -5.08 -5.83 8.38
C ALA A 59 -4.51 -6.04 6.97
N ARG A 60 -5.12 -5.36 6.00
CA ARG A 60 -4.59 -5.21 4.64
C ARG A 60 -4.41 -3.72 4.35
N VAL A 61 -3.26 -3.36 3.79
CA VAL A 61 -2.97 -1.97 3.41
C VAL A 61 -2.73 -1.89 1.91
N GLU A 62 -3.46 -1.01 1.25
CA GLU A 62 -3.21 -0.64 -0.14
C GLU A 62 -2.48 0.71 -0.16
N VAL A 63 -1.34 0.77 -0.85
CA VAL A 63 -0.50 1.96 -0.98
C VAL A 63 -0.54 2.45 -2.42
N TYR A 64 -1.23 3.56 -2.64
CA TYR A 64 -1.23 4.23 -3.94
C TYR A 64 -0.18 5.34 -3.92
N PHE A 65 0.77 5.30 -4.84
CA PHE A 65 1.91 6.21 -4.83
C PHE A 65 2.42 6.50 -6.24
N ALA A 66 3.28 7.50 -6.36
CA ALA A 66 3.92 7.81 -7.62
C ALA A 66 5.42 8.09 -7.44
N PHE A 67 6.26 7.50 -8.29
CA PHE A 67 7.70 7.75 -8.28
C PHE A 67 8.07 9.21 -8.57
N TRP A 68 7.21 9.92 -9.30
CA TRP A 68 7.39 11.35 -9.61
C TRP A 68 6.92 12.29 -8.50
N CYS A 69 6.29 11.80 -7.44
CA CYS A 69 5.70 12.61 -6.37
C CYS A 69 6.66 12.74 -5.19
N GLY A 70 6.94 13.98 -4.76
CA GLY A 70 7.82 14.26 -3.63
C GLY A 70 7.28 13.70 -2.30
N ASP A 71 5.97 13.83 -2.05
CA ASP A 71 5.36 13.28 -0.84
C ASP A 71 5.41 11.75 -0.82
N SER A 72 5.21 11.10 -1.98
CA SER A 72 5.40 9.65 -2.09
C SER A 72 6.82 9.23 -1.73
N ARG A 73 7.83 9.96 -2.24
CA ARG A 73 9.24 9.71 -1.90
C ARG A 73 9.50 9.85 -0.40
N ASN A 74 8.90 10.84 0.24
CA ASN A 74 9.13 11.10 1.66
C ASN A 74 8.46 10.07 2.57
N HIS A 75 7.29 9.55 2.19
CA HIS A 75 6.47 8.76 3.10
C HIS A 75 6.43 7.25 2.80
N VAL A 76 6.53 6.85 1.52
CA VAL A 76 6.42 5.41 1.17
C VAL A 76 7.60 4.59 1.66
N PRO A 77 8.87 5.03 1.57
CA PRO A 77 10.00 4.31 2.17
C PRO A 77 9.90 4.19 3.69
N VAL A 78 9.42 5.24 4.36
CA VAL A 78 9.19 5.24 5.82
C VAL A 78 8.12 4.22 6.20
N PHE A 79 6.99 4.20 5.51
CA PHE A 79 5.95 3.19 5.68
C PHE A 79 6.50 1.78 5.45
N ARG A 80 7.27 1.58 4.36
CA ARG A 80 7.91 0.30 4.06
C ARG A 80 8.82 -0.17 5.19
N LYS A 81 9.62 0.74 5.78
CA LYS A 81 10.49 0.43 6.93
C LYS A 81 9.67 -0.01 8.14
N ILE A 82 8.59 0.70 8.45
CA ILE A 82 7.68 0.34 9.54
C ILE A 82 7.14 -1.08 9.33
N VAL A 83 6.61 -1.39 8.15
CA VAL A 83 6.07 -2.71 7.82
C VAL A 83 7.11 -3.82 7.97
N ASP A 84 8.35 -3.58 7.51
CA ASP A 84 9.43 -4.56 7.62
C ASP A 84 9.84 -4.83 9.07
N LEU A 85 9.84 -3.78 9.92
CA LEU A 85 10.15 -3.90 11.34
C LEU A 85 8.99 -4.51 12.15
N LEU A 86 7.75 -4.33 11.71
CA LEU A 86 6.60 -4.97 12.35
C LEU A 86 6.68 -6.49 12.25
N ASP A 87 7.09 -7.03 11.12
CA ASP A 87 7.23 -8.48 10.88
C ASP A 87 5.99 -9.26 11.35
N VAL A 88 4.79 -8.80 10.91
CA VAL A 88 3.50 -9.42 11.24
C VAL A 88 3.04 -10.27 10.07
N PRO A 89 2.97 -11.62 10.21
CA PRO A 89 2.66 -12.52 9.08
C PRO A 89 1.28 -12.27 8.45
N ASP A 90 0.31 -11.85 9.27
CA ASP A 90 -1.08 -11.64 8.82
C ASP A 90 -1.34 -10.20 8.34
N LEU A 91 -0.30 -9.35 8.23
CA LEU A 91 -0.38 -8.05 7.60
C LEU A 91 -0.10 -8.18 6.10
N THR A 92 -1.08 -7.86 5.28
CA THR A 92 -0.91 -7.83 3.83
C THR A 92 -0.73 -6.40 3.35
N VAL A 93 0.27 -6.17 2.50
CA VAL A 93 0.53 -4.85 1.90
C VAL A 93 0.66 -4.98 0.39
N GLU A 94 -0.09 -4.16 -0.33
CA GLU A 94 -0.09 -4.08 -1.77
C GLU A 94 0.31 -2.67 -2.21
N TYR A 95 1.20 -2.58 -3.20
CA TYR A 95 1.71 -1.31 -3.73
C TYR A 95 1.20 -1.08 -5.14
N PHE A 96 0.66 0.12 -5.40
CA PHE A 96 0.13 0.54 -6.70
C PHE A 96 0.79 1.84 -7.14
N ALA A 97 1.67 1.77 -8.12
CA ALA A 97 2.22 2.96 -8.75
C ALA A 97 1.19 3.56 -9.71
N VAL A 98 1.03 4.88 -9.63
CA VAL A 98 0.12 5.61 -10.52
C VAL A 98 0.89 6.55 -11.42
N GLU A 99 0.41 6.69 -12.66
CA GLU A 99 0.88 7.66 -13.61
C GLU A 99 0.30 9.06 -13.33
N ARG A 100 0.84 10.08 -13.99
CA ARG A 100 0.24 11.42 -13.93
C ARG A 100 -1.17 11.37 -14.50
N LYS A 101 -2.06 12.17 -13.93
CA LYS A 101 -3.42 12.32 -14.48
C LYS A 101 -3.35 12.75 -15.95
N ALA A 102 -4.15 12.10 -16.78
CA ALA A 102 -4.15 12.33 -18.21
C ALA A 102 -4.68 13.73 -18.60
N SER A 103 -5.56 14.28 -17.76
CA SER A 103 -6.10 15.63 -17.94
C SER A 103 -6.43 16.29 -16.58
N PRO A 104 -6.57 17.62 -16.53
CA PRO A 104 -6.98 18.34 -15.32
C PRO A 104 -8.35 17.92 -14.78
N GLU A 105 -9.23 17.43 -15.65
CA GLU A 105 -10.59 16.99 -15.29
C GLU A 105 -10.59 15.60 -14.63
N GLN A 106 -9.52 14.83 -14.78
CA GLN A 106 -9.38 13.53 -14.12
C GLN A 106 -9.26 13.74 -12.61
N LYS A 107 -10.33 13.46 -11.88
CA LYS A 107 -10.36 13.66 -10.42
C LYS A 107 -9.49 12.63 -9.68
N TYR A 108 -9.58 11.36 -10.04
CA TYR A 108 -8.97 10.25 -9.31
C TYR A 108 -7.81 9.61 -10.06
N PHE A 109 -6.79 9.16 -9.33
CA PHE A 109 -5.76 8.21 -9.79
C PHE A 109 -6.31 6.77 -9.80
N ALA A 110 -7.14 6.42 -8.80
CA ALA A 110 -7.89 5.17 -8.71
C ALA A 110 -9.34 5.51 -8.34
N ALA A 111 -10.25 5.42 -9.31
CA ALA A 111 -11.63 5.88 -9.13
C ALA A 111 -12.46 4.98 -8.21
N ASP A 112 -12.26 3.67 -8.30
CA ASP A 112 -12.91 2.65 -7.46
C ASP A 112 -12.52 2.75 -5.97
N LYS A 113 -11.41 3.42 -5.67
CA LYS A 113 -10.89 3.68 -4.33
C LYS A 113 -10.96 5.14 -3.93
N GLU A 114 -11.47 5.99 -4.79
CA GLU A 114 -11.52 7.46 -4.60
C GLU A 114 -10.16 8.08 -4.23
N VAL A 115 -9.08 7.59 -4.83
CA VAL A 115 -7.72 8.11 -4.63
C VAL A 115 -7.51 9.36 -5.48
N GLU A 116 -7.64 10.52 -4.87
CA GLU A 116 -7.45 11.83 -5.53
C GLU A 116 -6.01 12.33 -5.47
N ARG A 117 -5.26 11.91 -4.45
CA ARG A 117 -3.91 12.38 -4.13
C ARG A 117 -2.98 11.23 -3.80
N VAL A 118 -1.68 11.44 -3.94
CA VAL A 118 -0.66 10.44 -3.64
C VAL A 118 0.48 11.04 -2.79
N PRO A 119 1.01 10.26 -1.84
CA PRO A 119 0.62 8.89 -1.52
C PRO A 119 -0.71 8.83 -0.78
N THR A 120 -1.45 7.73 -0.96
CA THR A 120 -2.60 7.39 -0.12
C THR A 120 -2.42 5.96 0.39
N PHE A 121 -2.51 5.79 1.71
CA PHE A 121 -2.45 4.50 2.39
C PHE A 121 -3.84 4.16 2.89
N ILE A 122 -4.46 3.12 2.37
CA ILE A 122 -5.83 2.71 2.75
C ILE A 122 -5.72 1.44 3.60
N VAL A 123 -6.22 1.49 4.82
CA VAL A 123 -6.17 0.37 5.76
C VAL A 123 -7.52 -0.31 5.80
N TYR A 124 -7.52 -1.63 5.61
CA TYR A 124 -8.70 -2.48 5.65
C TYR A 124 -8.62 -3.50 6.77
N ARG A 125 -9.77 -3.85 7.33
CA ARG A 125 -9.97 -5.00 8.21
C ARG A 125 -11.29 -5.68 7.87
N ASP A 126 -11.29 -7.00 7.78
CA ASP A 126 -12.47 -7.79 7.40
C ASP A 126 -13.16 -7.31 6.11
N GLY A 127 -12.33 -6.92 5.11
CA GLY A 127 -12.79 -6.43 3.82
C GLY A 127 -13.34 -5.00 3.81
N ARG A 128 -13.34 -4.30 4.94
CA ARG A 128 -13.83 -2.91 5.05
C ARG A 128 -12.68 -1.96 5.29
N GLU A 129 -12.72 -0.79 4.65
CA GLU A 129 -11.82 0.30 5.00
C GLU A 129 -12.12 0.79 6.42
N ILE A 130 -11.06 0.84 7.25
CA ILE A 130 -11.14 1.36 8.61
C ILE A 130 -10.48 2.74 8.76
N GLY A 131 -9.73 3.17 7.76
CA GLY A 131 -9.12 4.50 7.69
C GLY A 131 -8.11 4.62 6.59
N ARG A 132 -7.66 5.85 6.33
CA ARG A 132 -6.61 6.15 5.35
C ARG A 132 -5.76 7.34 5.75
N ILE A 133 -4.52 7.36 5.24
CA ILE A 133 -3.61 8.50 5.32
C ILE A 133 -3.47 9.05 3.90
N ILE A 134 -3.68 10.35 3.72
CA ILE A 134 -3.65 11.02 2.41
C ILE A 134 -2.54 12.05 2.40
N GLU A 135 -1.61 11.94 1.45
CA GLU A 135 -0.43 12.78 1.25
C GLU A 135 0.46 12.81 2.49
N ASN A 136 0.19 13.71 3.41
CA ASN A 136 0.99 13.90 4.60
C ASN A 136 0.27 13.35 5.84
N PRO A 137 0.95 12.61 6.70
CA PRO A 137 0.38 12.19 7.98
C PRO A 137 0.11 13.39 8.88
N LYS A 138 -0.84 13.26 9.80
CA LYS A 138 -1.18 14.30 10.79
C LYS A 138 -0.07 14.47 11.85
N ALA A 139 0.53 13.36 12.25
CA ALA A 139 1.66 13.34 13.16
C ALA A 139 2.85 12.61 12.50
N SER A 140 2.82 11.30 12.43
CA SER A 140 3.75 10.46 11.67
C SER A 140 3.01 9.30 11.04
N ILE A 141 3.61 8.63 10.04
CA ILE A 141 3.02 7.42 9.46
C ILE A 141 2.72 6.37 10.53
N LEU A 142 3.64 6.20 11.49
CA LEU A 142 3.49 5.22 12.57
C LEU A 142 2.33 5.56 13.51
N GLU A 143 2.25 6.81 13.96
CA GLU A 143 1.18 7.29 14.84
C GLU A 143 -0.17 7.28 14.16
N ASP A 144 -0.25 7.72 12.90
CA ASP A 144 -1.51 7.71 12.15
C ASP A 144 -2.01 6.29 11.89
N LEU A 145 -1.12 5.33 11.56
CA LEU A 145 -1.48 3.92 11.46
C LEU A 145 -2.00 3.37 12.79
N LEU A 146 -1.31 3.68 13.89
CA LEU A 146 -1.74 3.26 15.22
C LEU A 146 -3.13 3.80 15.55
N ASN A 147 -3.40 5.08 15.27
CA ASN A 147 -4.71 5.70 15.48
C ASN A 147 -5.82 5.08 14.64
N ILE A 148 -5.51 4.59 13.43
CA ILE A 148 -6.48 3.93 12.55
C ILE A 148 -6.88 2.55 13.10
N VAL A 149 -5.95 1.81 13.72
CA VAL A 149 -6.18 0.44 14.18
C VAL A 149 -6.58 0.34 15.66
N LEU A 150 -6.64 1.49 16.38
CA LEU A 150 -7.15 1.53 17.77
C LEU A 150 -8.66 1.27 17.81
#